data_46d8c89b63221096343cfc79d8eeabf1
#
_entry.id   46d8c89b63221096343cfc79d8eeabf1
#
_cell.length_a   1.000
_cell.length_b   1.000
_cell.length_c   1.000
_cell.angle_alpha   90.00
_cell.angle_beta   90.00
_cell.angle_gamma   90.00
#
_symmetry.space_group_name_H-M   'P 1'
#
loop_
_entity.id
_entity.type
_entity.pdbx_description
1 polymer ?
#
loop_
_entity_poly.entity_id
_entity_poly.type
_entity_poly.pdbx_seq_one_letter_code
_entity_poly.pdbx_strand_id
1 'polypeptide(L)'
;PYEKIDEKGRHVGMSADYFAIFEKRLGKPVELVKTASWSESLMYGQQRRCDIFSLLNDTPERREFLNFTPPYVEAPIVLVTTDDVPFLDGLGELEGKTLAVPKNYVYEHQVRTHYPNVRIVGVDTVAEGLEKVSRGEVYAQIGSLYVLVNEIQKLQLSNLKITGSTEFKTRLAIGTRSDEPALLRVMEQVINSV
;
A
#
# COMPACT_ATOMS: atom_id res chain seq x y z
N PRO A 1 7.33 -5.77 2.85
CA PRO A 1 7.88 -5.16 4.06
C PRO A 1 6.82 -4.69 5.05
N TYR A 2 5.66 -4.19 4.57
CA TYR A 2 4.59 -3.79 5.48
C TYR A 2 3.91 -4.98 6.13
N GLU A 3 3.40 -5.87 5.30
CA GLU A 3 2.77 -7.12 5.74
C GLU A 3 2.68 -8.13 4.61
N LYS A 4 2.68 -9.39 4.95
CA LYS A 4 2.34 -10.51 4.08
C LYS A 4 1.97 -11.74 4.91
N ILE A 5 1.36 -12.71 4.26
CA ILE A 5 1.22 -14.06 4.80
C ILE A 5 2.37 -14.89 4.24
N ASP A 6 3.17 -15.49 5.14
CA ASP A 6 4.30 -16.34 4.76
C ASP A 6 3.82 -17.73 4.25
N GLU A 7 4.77 -18.55 3.79
CA GLU A 7 4.49 -19.90 3.28
C GLU A 7 3.89 -20.84 4.35
N LYS A 8 4.08 -20.52 5.63
CA LYS A 8 3.48 -21.24 6.76
C LYS A 8 2.11 -20.67 7.16
N GLY A 9 1.61 -19.69 6.43
CA GLY A 9 0.33 -19.05 6.68
C GLY A 9 0.32 -18.08 7.86
N ARG A 10 1.47 -17.55 8.28
CA ARG A 10 1.59 -16.60 9.38
C ARG A 10 1.63 -15.17 8.84
N HIS A 11 1.01 -14.24 9.57
CA HIS A 11 1.16 -12.81 9.35
C HIS A 11 2.58 -12.40 9.74
N VAL A 12 3.31 -11.76 8.81
CA VAL A 12 4.70 -11.31 9.02
C VAL A 12 4.90 -9.93 8.41
N GLY A 13 5.88 -9.18 8.91
CA GLY A 13 6.20 -7.82 8.50
C GLY A 13 5.88 -6.80 9.59
N MET A 14 6.09 -5.51 9.29
CA MET A 14 5.93 -4.41 10.26
C MET A 14 4.56 -4.44 10.96
N SER A 15 3.49 -4.67 10.21
CA SER A 15 2.14 -4.75 10.76
C SER A 15 2.00 -5.90 11.76
N ALA A 16 2.57 -7.06 11.45
CA ALA A 16 2.53 -8.21 12.36
C ALA A 16 3.25 -7.93 13.68
N ASP A 17 4.37 -7.19 13.63
CA ASP A 17 5.11 -6.79 14.84
C ASP A 17 4.27 -5.82 15.71
N TYR A 18 3.60 -4.84 15.09
CA TYR A 18 2.67 -3.97 15.80
C TYR A 18 1.50 -4.76 16.41
N PHE A 19 0.89 -5.66 15.65
CA PHE A 19 -0.23 -6.46 16.15
C PHE A 19 0.17 -7.40 17.28
N ALA A 20 1.39 -7.94 17.29
CA ALA A 20 1.89 -8.71 18.42
C ALA A 20 1.98 -7.86 19.71
N ILE A 21 2.34 -6.58 19.60
CA ILE A 21 2.32 -5.63 20.72
C ILE A 21 0.87 -5.34 21.14
N PHE A 22 -0.01 -5.10 20.18
CA PHE A 22 -1.43 -4.81 20.42
C PHE A 22 -2.14 -5.95 21.14
N GLU A 23 -1.96 -7.20 20.70
CA GLU A 23 -2.50 -8.39 21.35
C GLU A 23 -2.07 -8.50 22.81
N LYS A 24 -0.77 -8.24 23.06
CA LYS A 24 -0.24 -8.23 24.44
C LYS A 24 -0.91 -7.15 25.30
N ARG A 25 -1.18 -5.97 24.73
CA ARG A 25 -1.83 -4.87 25.45
C ARG A 25 -3.32 -5.14 25.68
N LEU A 26 -3.99 -5.72 24.69
CA LEU A 26 -5.40 -6.07 24.75
C LEU A 26 -5.67 -7.29 25.65
N GLY A 27 -4.68 -8.15 25.84
CA GLY A 27 -4.86 -9.45 26.48
C GLY A 27 -5.76 -10.39 25.68
N LYS A 28 -5.88 -10.15 24.39
CA LYS A 28 -6.73 -10.91 23.45
C LYS A 28 -6.00 -11.10 22.13
N PRO A 29 -6.09 -12.29 21.51
CA PRO A 29 -5.55 -12.52 20.18
C PRO A 29 -6.36 -11.78 19.11
N VAL A 30 -5.72 -11.45 18.01
CA VAL A 30 -6.35 -10.95 16.78
C VAL A 30 -6.21 -12.04 15.72
N GLU A 31 -7.34 -12.61 15.31
CA GLU A 31 -7.36 -13.72 14.35
C GLU A 31 -7.12 -13.22 12.92
N LEU A 32 -6.21 -13.88 12.21
CA LEU A 32 -5.91 -13.58 10.83
C LEU A 32 -6.99 -14.13 9.88
N VAL A 33 -7.71 -13.24 9.19
CA VAL A 33 -8.62 -13.60 8.11
C VAL A 33 -7.85 -13.62 6.79
N LYS A 34 -7.65 -14.82 6.24
CA LYS A 34 -6.89 -14.99 4.98
C LYS A 34 -7.76 -14.71 3.76
N THR A 35 -7.22 -13.98 2.82
CA THR A 35 -7.84 -13.66 1.53
C THR A 35 -6.85 -13.89 0.40
N ALA A 36 -7.35 -14.16 -0.80
CA ALA A 36 -6.52 -14.42 -1.98
C ALA A 36 -6.05 -13.13 -2.67
N SER A 37 -6.73 -12.01 -2.42
CA SER A 37 -6.43 -10.72 -3.05
C SER A 37 -6.87 -9.54 -2.19
N TRP A 38 -6.32 -8.36 -2.48
CA TRP A 38 -6.76 -7.11 -1.85
C TRP A 38 -8.24 -6.80 -2.12
N SER A 39 -8.71 -7.05 -3.32
CA SER A 39 -10.13 -6.87 -3.67
C SER A 39 -11.04 -7.78 -2.84
N GLU A 40 -10.63 -9.02 -2.57
CA GLU A 40 -11.36 -9.92 -1.69
C GLU A 40 -11.33 -9.43 -0.23
N SER A 41 -10.21 -8.90 0.23
CA SER A 41 -10.12 -8.29 1.57
C SER A 41 -11.13 -7.16 1.74
N LEU A 42 -11.19 -6.24 0.77
CA LEU A 42 -12.17 -5.15 0.80
C LEU A 42 -13.62 -5.66 0.78
N MET A 43 -13.91 -6.67 -0.03
CA MET A 43 -15.23 -7.32 -0.06
C MET A 43 -15.59 -7.93 1.31
N TYR A 44 -14.64 -8.59 1.98
CA TYR A 44 -14.85 -9.14 3.32
C TYR A 44 -15.18 -8.06 4.35
N GLY A 45 -14.51 -6.90 4.27
CA GLY A 45 -14.83 -5.75 5.12
C GLY A 45 -16.26 -5.23 4.89
N GLN A 46 -16.66 -5.07 3.62
CA GLN A 46 -18.02 -4.65 3.25
C GLN A 46 -19.08 -5.65 3.74
N GLN A 47 -18.78 -6.94 3.69
CA GLN A 47 -19.67 -8.02 4.13
C GLN A 47 -19.61 -8.29 5.64
N ARG A 48 -18.85 -7.52 6.43
CA ARG A 48 -18.68 -7.72 7.88
C ARG A 48 -18.08 -9.08 8.27
N ARG A 49 -17.28 -9.67 7.38
CA ARG A 49 -16.53 -10.92 7.60
C ARG A 49 -15.14 -10.68 8.19
N CYS A 50 -14.77 -9.43 8.35
CA CYS A 50 -13.52 -8.97 8.91
C CYS A 50 -13.81 -7.72 9.76
N ASP A 51 -13.26 -7.64 10.96
CA ASP A 51 -13.50 -6.55 11.90
C ASP A 51 -12.46 -5.44 11.79
N ILE A 52 -11.22 -5.80 11.42
CA ILE A 52 -10.05 -4.90 11.42
C ILE A 52 -9.25 -5.10 10.14
N PHE A 53 -8.80 -4.00 9.57
CA PHE A 53 -7.73 -3.94 8.59
C PHE A 53 -6.49 -3.33 9.25
N SER A 54 -5.38 -4.05 9.19
CA SER A 54 -4.14 -3.68 9.87
C SER A 54 -3.48 -2.42 9.30
N LEU A 55 -3.43 -2.31 7.98
CA LEU A 55 -2.75 -1.24 7.25
C LEU A 55 -3.50 -0.87 5.98
N LEU A 56 -4.19 0.26 5.99
CA LEU A 56 -4.80 0.79 4.77
C LEU A 56 -4.89 2.32 4.78
N ASN A 57 -4.95 2.89 3.58
CA ASN A 57 -5.22 4.31 3.42
C ASN A 57 -6.70 4.60 3.70
N ASP A 58 -6.94 5.67 4.43
CA ASP A 58 -8.24 6.26 4.62
C ASP A 58 -8.71 6.94 3.33
N THR A 59 -9.82 6.48 2.78
CA THR A 59 -10.45 7.08 1.59
C THR A 59 -11.96 7.20 1.78
N PRO A 60 -12.61 8.15 1.07
CA PRO A 60 -14.06 8.32 1.14
C PRO A 60 -14.85 7.03 0.89
N GLU A 61 -14.46 6.24 -0.10
CA GLU A 61 -15.11 4.99 -0.47
C GLU A 61 -15.01 3.94 0.65
N ARG A 62 -13.85 3.89 1.32
CA ARG A 62 -13.64 2.96 2.44
C ARG A 62 -14.39 3.41 3.69
N ARG A 63 -14.58 4.72 3.88
CA ARG A 63 -15.38 5.26 4.99
C ARG A 63 -16.86 4.89 4.94
N GLU A 64 -17.35 4.40 3.82
CA GLU A 64 -18.72 3.85 3.73
C GLU A 64 -18.92 2.62 4.61
N PHE A 65 -17.86 1.85 4.89
CA PHE A 65 -17.94 0.63 5.69
C PHE A 65 -16.89 0.50 6.80
N LEU A 66 -15.93 1.42 6.88
CA LEU A 66 -14.86 1.44 7.89
C LEU A 66 -14.80 2.80 8.61
N ASN A 67 -14.38 2.75 9.85
CA ASN A 67 -13.82 3.88 10.59
C ASN A 67 -12.29 3.74 10.65
N PHE A 68 -11.56 4.85 10.78
CA PHE A 68 -10.10 4.87 10.73
C PHE A 68 -9.50 5.47 11.99
N THR A 69 -8.44 4.84 12.50
CA THR A 69 -7.55 5.49 13.48
C THR A 69 -6.74 6.60 12.81
N PRO A 70 -6.04 7.45 13.56
CA PRO A 70 -4.94 8.23 13.01
C PRO A 70 -3.92 7.28 12.31
N PRO A 71 -3.25 7.74 11.23
CA PRO A 71 -2.19 6.95 10.58
C PRO A 71 -1.04 6.69 11.55
N TYR A 72 -0.54 5.46 11.59
CA TYR A 72 0.59 5.06 12.42
C TYR A 72 1.82 4.62 11.60
N VAL A 73 1.67 4.50 10.27
CA VAL A 73 2.75 4.25 9.32
C VAL A 73 2.67 5.26 8.18
N GLU A 74 3.77 5.95 7.90
CA GLU A 74 3.90 6.82 6.72
C GLU A 74 5.10 6.40 5.87
N ALA A 75 4.98 6.54 4.55
CA ALA A 75 6.06 6.28 3.61
C ALA A 75 5.95 7.18 2.38
N PRO A 76 7.09 7.63 1.81
CA PRO A 76 7.07 8.37 0.57
C PRO A 76 6.64 7.48 -0.60
N ILE A 77 5.89 8.08 -1.53
CA ILE A 77 5.59 7.49 -2.83
C ILE A 77 6.64 8.00 -3.82
N VAL A 78 7.30 7.06 -4.49
CA VAL A 78 8.45 7.33 -5.35
C VAL A 78 8.24 6.75 -6.76
N LEU A 79 9.14 7.15 -7.66
CA LEU A 79 9.20 6.68 -9.04
C LEU A 79 10.40 5.77 -9.23
N VAL A 80 10.19 4.66 -9.93
CA VAL A 80 11.23 3.73 -10.38
C VAL A 80 11.27 3.75 -11.89
N THR A 81 12.48 3.84 -12.44
CA THR A 81 12.76 3.72 -13.88
C THR A 81 13.95 2.81 -14.09
N THR A 82 14.33 2.59 -15.35
CA THR A 82 15.64 2.02 -15.67
C THR A 82 16.77 2.97 -15.25
N ASP A 83 17.95 2.44 -15.04
CA ASP A 83 19.11 3.14 -14.47
C ASP A 83 19.71 4.22 -15.39
N ASP A 84 19.43 4.16 -16.69
CA ASP A 84 19.81 5.14 -17.70
C ASP A 84 18.97 6.44 -17.68
N VAL A 85 17.80 6.43 -17.05
CA VAL A 85 16.94 7.62 -16.93
C VAL A 85 17.53 8.59 -15.90
N PRO A 86 17.67 9.90 -16.22
CA PRO A 86 18.09 10.92 -15.26
C PRO A 86 17.11 11.02 -14.07
N PHE A 87 17.55 11.65 -12.98
CA PHE A 87 16.68 11.94 -11.85
C PHE A 87 15.47 12.77 -12.31
N LEU A 88 14.27 12.39 -11.84
CA LEU A 88 13.01 13.05 -12.12
C LEU A 88 12.59 13.91 -10.93
N ASP A 89 12.26 15.17 -11.18
CA ASP A 89 11.82 16.12 -10.15
C ASP A 89 10.33 15.96 -9.77
N GLY A 90 9.73 14.88 -10.23
CA GLY A 90 8.35 14.51 -9.89
C GLY A 90 7.53 13.98 -11.07
N LEU A 91 6.23 13.80 -10.82
CA LEU A 91 5.28 13.24 -11.79
C LEU A 91 5.08 14.11 -13.04
N GLY A 92 5.30 15.42 -12.93
CA GLY A 92 5.17 16.34 -14.06
C GLY A 92 6.10 16.02 -15.23
N GLU A 93 7.27 15.43 -14.96
CA GLU A 93 8.21 15.02 -16.01
C GLU A 93 7.81 13.74 -16.76
N LEU A 94 6.73 13.08 -16.31
CA LEU A 94 6.15 11.92 -16.98
C LEU A 94 5.07 12.27 -18.00
N GLU A 95 4.87 13.55 -18.31
CA GLU A 95 3.92 13.96 -19.33
C GLU A 95 4.19 13.25 -20.67
N GLY A 96 3.15 12.62 -21.21
CA GLY A 96 3.26 11.81 -22.43
C GLY A 96 3.98 10.48 -22.28
N LYS A 97 4.52 10.16 -21.10
CA LYS A 97 5.15 8.86 -20.78
C LYS A 97 4.14 7.87 -20.20
N THR A 98 4.53 6.61 -20.15
CA THR A 98 3.76 5.54 -19.54
C THR A 98 4.17 5.32 -18.09
N LEU A 99 3.19 5.17 -17.21
CA LEU A 99 3.39 4.94 -15.78
C LEU A 99 2.63 3.68 -15.35
N ALA A 100 3.35 2.67 -14.89
CA ALA A 100 2.76 1.49 -14.28
C ALA A 100 2.20 1.85 -12.90
N VAL A 101 0.93 1.55 -12.69
CA VAL A 101 0.21 1.81 -11.44
C VAL A 101 -0.55 0.55 -11.04
N PRO A 102 -0.29 -0.03 -9.86
CA PRO A 102 -1.09 -1.13 -9.36
C PRO A 102 -2.55 -0.72 -9.20
N LYS A 103 -3.46 -1.54 -9.71
CA LYS A 103 -4.91 -1.29 -9.70
C LYS A 103 -5.44 -1.19 -8.26
N ASN A 104 -6.42 -0.31 -8.05
CA ASN A 104 -7.08 -0.08 -6.75
C ASN A 104 -6.18 0.51 -5.65
N TYR A 105 -4.99 1.00 -6.00
CA TYR A 105 -4.16 1.78 -5.07
C TYR A 105 -4.59 3.25 -5.08
N VAL A 106 -4.52 3.89 -3.92
CA VAL A 106 -5.02 5.26 -3.73
C VAL A 106 -4.35 6.29 -4.65
N TYR A 107 -3.08 6.10 -4.97
CA TYR A 107 -2.36 7.03 -5.85
C TYR A 107 -2.74 6.88 -7.34
N GLU A 108 -3.44 5.83 -7.76
CA GLU A 108 -4.00 5.74 -9.12
C GLU A 108 -4.97 6.91 -9.39
N HIS A 109 -5.90 7.12 -8.46
CA HIS A 109 -6.86 8.23 -8.55
C HIS A 109 -6.15 9.60 -8.49
N GLN A 110 -5.16 9.74 -7.60
CA GLN A 110 -4.39 10.97 -7.46
C GLN A 110 -3.64 11.33 -8.75
N VAL A 111 -2.97 10.36 -9.37
CA VAL A 111 -2.26 10.58 -10.65
C VAL A 111 -3.24 10.96 -11.74
N ARG A 112 -4.35 10.26 -11.90
CA ARG A 112 -5.36 10.58 -12.92
C ARG A 112 -5.92 11.99 -12.77
N THR A 113 -6.11 12.44 -11.54
CA THR A 113 -6.70 13.75 -11.24
C THR A 113 -5.70 14.90 -11.45
N HIS A 114 -4.47 14.75 -10.97
CA HIS A 114 -3.48 15.83 -10.97
C HIS A 114 -2.56 15.84 -12.20
N TYR A 115 -2.40 14.67 -12.85
CA TYR A 115 -1.51 14.48 -13.99
C TYR A 115 -2.22 13.79 -15.17
N PRO A 116 -3.25 14.41 -15.75
CA PRO A 116 -4.10 13.76 -16.78
C PRO A 116 -3.33 13.39 -18.06
N ASN A 117 -2.18 14.02 -18.32
CA ASN A 117 -1.34 13.76 -19.49
C ASN A 117 -0.35 12.59 -19.28
N VAL A 118 -0.27 12.03 -18.08
CA VAL A 118 0.50 10.80 -17.81
C VAL A 118 -0.33 9.59 -18.25
N ARG A 119 0.26 8.73 -19.09
CA ARG A 119 -0.43 7.54 -19.59
C ARG A 119 -0.31 6.39 -18.58
N ILE A 120 -1.37 6.13 -17.84
CA ILE A 120 -1.41 5.08 -16.84
C ILE A 120 -1.57 3.71 -17.51
N VAL A 121 -0.69 2.79 -17.13
CA VAL A 121 -0.75 1.35 -17.41
C VAL A 121 -1.10 0.63 -16.11
N GLY A 122 -2.34 0.17 -15.98
CA GLY A 122 -2.78 -0.58 -14.81
C GLY A 122 -2.13 -1.96 -14.76
N VAL A 123 -1.51 -2.31 -13.65
CA VAL A 123 -0.90 -3.63 -13.41
C VAL A 123 -1.57 -4.32 -12.22
N ASP A 124 -1.55 -5.64 -12.21
CA ASP A 124 -2.21 -6.41 -11.14
C ASP A 124 -1.32 -6.50 -9.89
N THR A 125 0.00 -6.46 -10.08
CA THR A 125 0.98 -6.51 -8.98
C THR A 125 2.10 -5.49 -9.17
N VAL A 126 2.76 -5.13 -8.08
CA VAL A 126 3.98 -4.30 -8.11
C VAL A 126 5.09 -5.00 -8.91
N ALA A 127 5.23 -6.31 -8.74
CA ALA A 127 6.21 -7.13 -9.46
C ALA A 127 6.02 -7.04 -10.97
N GLU A 128 4.80 -7.22 -11.47
CA GLU A 128 4.46 -7.10 -12.90
C GLU A 128 4.90 -5.73 -13.48
N GLY A 129 4.60 -4.66 -12.76
CA GLY A 129 4.96 -3.32 -13.21
C GLY A 129 6.46 -3.10 -13.25
N LEU A 130 7.21 -3.54 -12.23
CA LEU A 130 8.67 -3.45 -12.20
C LEU A 130 9.32 -4.25 -13.34
N GLU A 131 8.81 -5.45 -13.63
CA GLU A 131 9.28 -6.24 -14.76
C GLU A 131 9.02 -5.55 -16.09
N LYS A 132 7.85 -4.92 -16.27
CA LYS A 132 7.55 -4.12 -17.47
C LYS A 132 8.49 -2.92 -17.63
N VAL A 133 8.82 -2.22 -16.54
CA VAL A 133 9.81 -1.14 -16.56
C VAL A 133 11.19 -1.67 -16.90
N SER A 134 11.63 -2.77 -16.29
CA SER A 134 12.92 -3.41 -16.55
C SER A 134 13.10 -3.82 -18.02
N ARG A 135 12.01 -4.23 -18.69
CA ARG A 135 12.01 -4.58 -20.12
C ARG A 135 11.78 -3.39 -21.05
N GLY A 136 11.59 -2.17 -20.52
CA GLY A 136 11.32 -0.98 -21.32
C GLY A 136 9.90 -0.92 -21.93
N GLU A 137 8.98 -1.79 -21.50
CA GLU A 137 7.59 -1.79 -21.96
C GLU A 137 6.79 -0.61 -21.37
N VAL A 138 7.18 -0.17 -20.17
CA VAL A 138 6.62 0.98 -19.46
C VAL A 138 7.78 1.85 -18.99
N TYR A 139 7.60 3.18 -19.05
CA TYR A 139 8.69 4.11 -18.75
C TYR A 139 9.03 4.18 -17.26
N ALA A 140 8.03 4.21 -16.39
CA ALA A 140 8.21 4.31 -14.93
C ALA A 140 7.16 3.50 -14.19
N GLN A 141 7.44 3.20 -12.91
CA GLN A 141 6.45 2.72 -11.95
C GLN A 141 6.39 3.62 -10.74
N ILE A 142 5.19 3.89 -10.26
CA ILE A 142 4.92 4.56 -8.99
C ILE A 142 4.63 3.55 -7.88
N GLY A 143 5.07 3.85 -6.66
CA GLY A 143 4.73 3.06 -5.50
C GLY A 143 5.42 3.51 -4.22
N SER A 144 5.07 2.86 -3.11
CA SER A 144 5.73 3.11 -1.84
C SER A 144 7.20 2.69 -1.90
N LEU A 145 8.09 3.55 -1.41
CA LEU A 145 9.54 3.33 -1.41
C LEU A 145 9.92 1.94 -0.88
N TYR A 146 9.39 1.55 0.28
CA TYR A 146 9.77 0.29 0.92
C TYR A 146 9.28 -0.93 0.15
N VAL A 147 8.10 -0.85 -0.48
CA VAL A 147 7.57 -1.93 -1.31
C VAL A 147 8.40 -2.10 -2.57
N LEU A 148 8.67 -0.99 -3.28
CA LEU A 148 9.43 -1.01 -4.53
C LEU A 148 10.85 -1.54 -4.31
N VAL A 149 11.56 -1.04 -3.29
CA VAL A 149 12.92 -1.51 -2.98
C VAL A 149 12.93 -3.01 -2.66
N ASN A 150 11.99 -3.47 -1.84
CA ASN A 150 11.90 -4.89 -1.49
C ASN A 150 11.60 -5.78 -2.72
N GLU A 151 10.69 -5.36 -3.60
CA GLU A 151 10.37 -6.15 -4.80
C GLU A 151 11.50 -6.13 -5.83
N ILE A 152 12.19 -5.00 -6.03
CA ILE A 152 13.39 -4.91 -6.89
C ILE A 152 14.46 -5.91 -6.41
N GLN A 153 14.73 -5.94 -5.11
CA GLN A 153 15.71 -6.87 -4.52
C GLN A 153 15.26 -8.34 -4.68
N LYS A 154 14.00 -8.63 -4.39
CA LYS A 154 13.44 -9.97 -4.50
C LYS A 154 13.45 -10.51 -5.93
N LEU A 155 13.15 -9.67 -6.91
CA LEU A 155 13.15 -9.99 -8.33
C LEU A 155 14.56 -9.91 -8.97
N GLN A 156 15.56 -9.44 -8.23
CA GLN A 156 16.93 -9.24 -8.71
C GLN A 156 17.02 -8.36 -9.96
N LEU A 157 16.20 -7.33 -10.06
CA LEU A 157 16.15 -6.39 -11.17
C LEU A 157 17.26 -5.34 -11.01
N SER A 158 18.46 -5.64 -11.54
CA SER A 158 19.67 -4.83 -11.36
C SER A 158 19.70 -3.56 -12.21
N ASN A 159 18.84 -3.43 -13.22
CA ASN A 159 18.76 -2.29 -14.13
C ASN A 159 17.70 -1.26 -13.73
N LEU A 160 17.17 -1.34 -12.51
CA LEU A 160 16.20 -0.39 -11.98
C LEU A 160 16.76 0.43 -10.83
N LYS A 161 16.29 1.68 -10.73
CA LYS A 161 16.61 2.56 -9.62
C LYS A 161 15.41 3.41 -9.20
N ILE A 162 15.46 3.92 -7.97
CA ILE A 162 14.58 5.00 -7.54
C ILE A 162 15.06 6.27 -8.24
N THR A 163 14.21 6.85 -9.08
CA THR A 163 14.58 7.95 -9.97
C THR A 163 14.02 9.28 -9.51
N GLY A 164 13.01 9.29 -8.68
CA GLY A 164 12.43 10.52 -8.15
C GLY A 164 11.42 10.26 -7.05
N SER A 165 11.04 11.31 -6.34
CA SER A 165 9.96 11.31 -5.36
C SER A 165 8.74 12.03 -5.92
N THR A 166 7.58 11.75 -5.34
CA THR A 166 6.34 12.47 -5.63
C THR A 166 5.94 13.31 -4.40
N GLU A 167 4.98 14.19 -4.57
CA GLU A 167 4.35 14.91 -3.47
C GLU A 167 3.45 14.00 -2.61
N PHE A 168 3.16 12.79 -3.07
CA PHE A 168 2.28 11.86 -2.39
C PHE A 168 3.00 11.08 -1.30
N LYS A 169 2.26 10.73 -0.26
CA LYS A 169 2.70 9.84 0.81
C LYS A 169 1.65 8.77 1.04
N THR A 170 2.09 7.57 1.31
CA THR A 170 1.25 6.55 1.91
C THR A 170 1.10 6.87 3.39
N ARG A 171 -0.14 6.97 3.86
CA ARG A 171 -0.49 7.16 5.26
C ARG A 171 -1.43 6.04 5.68
N LEU A 172 -0.88 5.05 6.38
CA LEU A 172 -1.57 3.82 6.71
C LEU A 172 -2.10 3.85 8.13
N ALA A 173 -3.38 3.59 8.25
CA ALA A 173 -4.14 3.54 9.48
C ALA A 173 -4.69 2.13 9.73
N ILE A 174 -5.22 1.89 10.92
CA ILE A 174 -6.09 0.74 11.17
C ILE A 174 -7.50 1.13 10.75
N GLY A 175 -8.12 0.30 9.90
CA GLY A 175 -9.54 0.37 9.60
C GLY A 175 -10.31 -0.57 10.50
N THR A 176 -11.39 -0.11 11.11
CA THR A 176 -12.31 -0.93 11.88
C THR A 176 -13.70 -0.89 11.26
N ARG A 177 -14.48 -1.95 11.38
CA ARG A 177 -15.85 -1.95 10.87
C ARG A 177 -16.68 -0.79 11.46
N SER A 178 -17.41 -0.09 10.59
CA SER A 178 -18.09 1.15 10.98
C SER A 178 -19.28 0.98 11.91
N ASP A 179 -19.86 -0.23 11.98
CA ASP A 179 -20.98 -0.57 12.85
C ASP A 179 -20.55 -0.92 14.30
N GLU A 180 -19.22 -0.93 14.58
CA GLU A 180 -18.64 -1.20 15.90
C GLU A 180 -17.74 -0.02 16.36
N PRO A 181 -18.29 1.15 16.68
CA PRO A 181 -17.48 2.33 17.03
C PRO A 181 -16.65 2.16 18.32
N ALA A 182 -17.02 1.20 19.17
CA ALA A 182 -16.20 0.86 20.35
C ALA A 182 -14.84 0.25 19.94
N LEU A 183 -14.80 -0.53 18.86
CA LEU A 183 -13.58 -1.13 18.36
C LEU A 183 -12.58 -0.07 17.89
N LEU A 184 -13.04 0.99 17.23
CA LEU A 184 -12.19 2.11 16.86
C LEU A 184 -11.50 2.71 18.09
N ARG A 185 -12.25 3.03 19.14
CA ARG A 185 -11.67 3.61 20.38
C ARG A 185 -10.65 2.69 21.03
N VAL A 186 -10.89 1.39 21.02
CA VAL A 186 -9.95 0.39 21.53
C VAL A 186 -8.65 0.43 20.72
N MET A 187 -8.74 0.43 19.39
CA MET A 187 -7.54 0.45 18.53
C MET A 187 -6.78 1.77 18.64
N GLU A 188 -7.44 2.92 18.76
CA GLU A 188 -6.80 4.21 19.02
C GLU A 188 -6.02 4.22 20.36
N GLN A 189 -6.62 3.69 21.42
CA GLN A 189 -5.95 3.58 22.71
C GLN A 189 -4.71 2.68 22.65
N VAL A 190 -4.81 1.57 21.92
CA VAL A 190 -3.69 0.65 21.76
C VAL A 190 -2.56 1.28 20.97
N ILE A 191 -2.83 1.96 19.85
CA ILE A 191 -1.82 2.69 19.07
C ILE A 191 -1.13 3.75 19.94
N ASN A 192 -1.90 4.56 20.69
CA ASN A 192 -1.36 5.62 21.54
C ASN A 192 -0.55 5.08 22.74
N SER A 193 -0.59 3.79 23.01
CA SER A 193 0.15 3.14 24.10
C SER A 193 1.52 2.60 23.67
N VAL A 194 1.86 2.69 22.40
CA VAL A 194 3.11 2.20 21.78
C VAL A 194 3.96 3.38 21.32
#